data_c1b73f9d4e7f7695d77e04ce770288bc
#
_entry.id   c1b73f9d4e7f7695d77e04ce770288bc
#
_cell.length_a   1.000
_cell.length_b   1.000
_cell.length_c   1.000
_cell.angle_alpha   90.00
_cell.angle_beta   90.00
_cell.angle_gamma   90.00
#
_symmetry.space_group_name_H-M   'P 1'
#
loop_
_entity.id
_entity.type
_entity.pdbx_description
1 polymer ?
#
loop_
_entity_poly.entity_id
_entity_poly.type
_entity_poly.pdbx_seq_one_letter_code
_entity_poly.pdbx_strand_id
1 'polypeptide(L)'
;ANEQDSLTYAAAEKIYARGRMEEAKTSLNKYLQTFPEGAFSLNAHYYLCLIGNEQKNYDMILLHSGKLLEYPNNPFAEEALILRAEVQFNQQNMAEALASYKMLKEKATNVERRQLAETGILRCAFLLRDDIETIHAATDLLAEAKLSPELRNEALYYRAKAYTKQKADKKAMEDYRELAKDTRNSYGAEAKYQVAQSLYDAKEYAAAEKELLNYIEQSTPHAYWLARSFVLLSDVYHATGKDLDARQYLLSLQQNYQGNDDIESMIESRLSKLKVEN
;
A
#
# COMPACT_ATOMS: atom_id res chain seq x y z
N ALA A 1 -45.59 19.11 10.54
CA ALA A 1 -44.56 18.69 9.61
C ALA A 1 -43.49 17.85 10.31
N ASN A 2 -43.04 18.30 11.50
CA ASN A 2 -41.99 17.62 12.24
C ASN A 2 -42.43 16.25 12.78
N GLU A 3 -43.69 16.12 13.14
CA GLU A 3 -44.21 14.84 13.62
C GLU A 3 -44.29 13.80 12.53
N GLN A 4 -44.73 14.19 11.32
CA GLN A 4 -44.79 13.31 10.17
C GLN A 4 -43.40 12.87 9.73
N ASP A 5 -42.43 13.80 9.72
CA ASP A 5 -41.02 13.54 9.47
C ASP A 5 -40.50 12.45 10.41
N SER A 6 -40.65 12.67 11.73
CA SER A 6 -40.17 11.72 12.74
C SER A 6 -40.81 10.35 12.63
N LEU A 7 -42.12 10.29 12.38
CA LEU A 7 -42.85 9.02 12.25
C LEU A 7 -42.42 8.24 11.02
N THR A 8 -42.25 8.92 9.91
CA THR A 8 -41.81 8.28 8.64
C THR A 8 -40.41 7.72 8.77
N TYR A 9 -39.51 8.50 9.38
CA TYR A 9 -38.14 8.02 9.61
C TYR A 9 -38.09 6.85 10.60
N ALA A 10 -38.83 6.96 11.72
CA ALA A 10 -38.87 5.91 12.75
C ALA A 10 -39.33 4.57 12.18
N ALA A 11 -40.32 4.59 11.29
CA ALA A 11 -40.80 3.38 10.62
C ALA A 11 -39.68 2.73 9.79
N ALA A 12 -38.93 3.53 9.01
CA ALA A 12 -37.80 3.05 8.20
C ALA A 12 -36.70 2.49 9.06
N GLU A 13 -36.36 3.17 10.16
CA GLU A 13 -35.31 2.74 11.10
C GLU A 13 -35.66 1.39 11.75
N LYS A 14 -36.91 1.17 12.11
CA LYS A 14 -37.38 -0.12 12.63
C LYS A 14 -37.18 -1.25 11.64
N ILE A 15 -37.48 -1.01 10.38
CA ILE A 15 -37.31 -2.00 9.31
C ILE A 15 -35.83 -2.36 9.18
N TYR A 16 -34.95 -1.35 9.22
CA TYR A 16 -33.51 -1.57 9.21
C TYR A 16 -33.06 -2.41 10.41
N ALA A 17 -33.53 -2.07 11.61
CA ALA A 17 -33.16 -2.77 12.84
C ALA A 17 -33.55 -4.26 12.82
N ARG A 18 -34.59 -4.61 12.04
CA ARG A 18 -35.05 -5.99 11.86
C ARG A 18 -34.25 -6.75 10.80
N GLY A 19 -33.27 -6.12 10.19
CA GLY A 19 -32.43 -6.75 9.17
C GLY A 19 -33.07 -6.88 7.80
N ARG A 20 -34.21 -6.24 7.56
CA ARG A 20 -34.91 -6.29 6.26
C ARG A 20 -34.35 -5.21 5.33
N MET A 21 -33.19 -5.48 4.75
CA MET A 21 -32.43 -4.46 4.01
C MET A 21 -33.15 -3.91 2.79
N GLU A 22 -33.82 -4.74 1.99
CA GLU A 22 -34.55 -4.25 0.81
C GLU A 22 -35.74 -3.37 1.18
N GLU A 23 -36.51 -3.77 2.18
CA GLU A 23 -37.60 -2.97 2.69
C GLU A 23 -37.10 -1.66 3.32
N ALA A 24 -36.00 -1.74 4.08
CA ALA A 24 -35.38 -0.57 4.67
C ALA A 24 -34.92 0.42 3.62
N LYS A 25 -34.26 -0.08 2.57
CA LYS A 25 -33.81 0.74 1.44
C LYS A 25 -34.99 1.49 0.81
N THR A 26 -36.07 0.79 0.53
CA THR A 26 -37.27 1.38 -0.06
C THR A 26 -37.87 2.46 0.85
N SER A 27 -37.98 2.16 2.15
CA SER A 27 -38.56 3.08 3.14
C SER A 27 -37.70 4.32 3.35
N LEU A 28 -36.38 4.15 3.40
CA LEU A 28 -35.44 5.27 3.57
C LEU A 28 -35.43 6.17 2.33
N ASN A 29 -35.47 5.59 1.14
CA ASN A 29 -35.58 6.37 -0.10
C ASN A 29 -36.88 7.14 -0.18
N LYS A 30 -37.98 6.53 0.24
CA LYS A 30 -39.29 7.19 0.30
C LYS A 30 -39.26 8.35 1.29
N TYR A 31 -38.64 8.15 2.46
CA TYR A 31 -38.45 9.22 3.45
C TYR A 31 -37.71 10.40 2.81
N LEU A 32 -36.61 10.15 2.12
CA LEU A 32 -35.82 11.22 1.48
C LEU A 32 -36.55 11.92 0.35
N GLN A 33 -37.42 11.21 -0.37
CA GLN A 33 -38.26 11.82 -1.40
C GLN A 33 -39.27 12.80 -0.80
N THR A 34 -39.82 12.44 0.34
CA THR A 34 -40.81 13.26 1.02
C THR A 34 -40.19 14.39 1.83
N PHE A 35 -39.07 14.11 2.48
CA PHE A 35 -38.35 15.04 3.36
C PHE A 35 -36.89 15.11 3.00
N PRO A 36 -36.51 15.67 1.83
CA PRO A 36 -35.11 15.68 1.39
C PRO A 36 -34.17 16.43 2.32
N GLU A 37 -34.70 17.40 3.08
CA GLU A 37 -33.94 18.12 4.10
C GLU A 37 -34.57 17.96 5.48
N GLY A 38 -35.19 16.81 5.71
CA GLY A 38 -35.82 16.50 6.99
C GLY A 38 -34.83 16.38 8.14
N ALA A 39 -35.35 16.36 9.34
CA ALA A 39 -34.54 16.27 10.55
C ALA A 39 -33.65 15.04 10.61
N PHE A 40 -34.00 13.98 9.87
CA PHE A 40 -33.29 12.70 9.84
C PHE A 40 -32.71 12.38 8.47
N SER A 41 -32.59 13.38 7.59
CA SER A 41 -32.06 13.13 6.24
C SER A 41 -30.63 12.63 6.28
N LEU A 42 -29.80 13.15 7.15
CA LEU A 42 -28.41 12.67 7.30
C LEU A 42 -28.37 11.23 7.81
N ASN A 43 -29.24 10.89 8.77
CA ASN A 43 -29.36 9.53 9.26
C ASN A 43 -29.78 8.58 8.13
N ALA A 44 -30.75 8.99 7.32
CA ALA A 44 -31.24 8.17 6.22
C ALA A 44 -30.13 7.92 5.17
N HIS A 45 -29.38 8.95 4.80
CA HIS A 45 -28.25 8.78 3.89
C HIS A 45 -27.19 7.85 4.48
N TYR A 46 -26.90 7.96 5.77
CA TYR A 46 -25.94 7.08 6.41
C TYR A 46 -26.39 5.62 6.40
N TYR A 47 -27.65 5.35 6.76
CA TYR A 47 -28.17 3.99 6.70
C TYR A 47 -28.15 3.43 5.27
N LEU A 48 -28.41 4.26 4.28
CA LEU A 48 -28.30 3.82 2.87
C LEU A 48 -26.87 3.49 2.48
N CYS A 49 -25.88 4.19 3.04
CA CYS A 49 -24.48 3.81 2.88
C CYS A 49 -24.21 2.42 3.48
N LEU A 50 -24.73 2.17 4.70
CA LEU A 50 -24.54 0.90 5.39
C LEU A 50 -25.22 -0.26 4.60
N ILE A 51 -26.40 -0.03 4.07
CA ILE A 51 -27.10 -1.01 3.25
C ILE A 51 -26.29 -1.28 1.97
N GLY A 52 -25.80 -0.22 1.34
CA GLY A 52 -24.96 -0.34 0.15
C GLY A 52 -23.70 -1.16 0.42
N ASN A 53 -23.09 -0.96 1.58
CA ASN A 53 -21.91 -1.73 1.95
C ASN A 53 -22.22 -3.21 2.15
N GLU A 54 -23.32 -3.52 2.81
CA GLU A 54 -23.76 -4.91 3.02
C GLU A 54 -24.10 -5.60 1.70
N GLN A 55 -24.77 -4.88 0.79
CA GLN A 55 -25.19 -5.40 -0.51
C GLN A 55 -24.11 -5.29 -1.58
N LYS A 56 -22.95 -4.74 -1.24
CA LYS A 56 -21.88 -4.45 -2.21
C LYS A 56 -22.36 -3.60 -3.38
N ASN A 57 -23.27 -2.69 -3.07
CA ASN A 57 -23.76 -1.71 -4.03
C ASN A 57 -22.94 -0.43 -3.92
N TYR A 58 -21.89 -0.35 -4.71
CA TYR A 58 -20.89 0.73 -4.59
C TYR A 58 -21.44 2.08 -5.05
N ASP A 59 -22.34 2.08 -6.04
CA ASP A 59 -22.99 3.32 -6.48
C ASP A 59 -23.84 3.93 -5.37
N MET A 60 -24.53 3.11 -4.57
CA MET A 60 -25.28 3.58 -3.41
C MET A 60 -24.35 4.25 -2.38
N ILE A 61 -23.20 3.62 -2.11
CA ILE A 61 -22.23 4.17 -1.15
C ILE A 61 -21.74 5.53 -1.65
N LEU A 62 -21.37 5.63 -2.93
CA LEU A 62 -20.85 6.87 -3.49
C LEU A 62 -21.94 7.97 -3.50
N LEU A 63 -23.15 7.63 -3.87
CA LEU A 63 -24.25 8.59 -3.91
C LEU A 63 -24.54 9.14 -2.51
N HIS A 64 -24.79 8.28 -1.55
CA HIS A 64 -25.23 8.70 -0.22
C HIS A 64 -24.11 9.27 0.65
N SER A 65 -22.88 8.76 0.50
CA SER A 65 -21.74 9.39 1.15
C SER A 65 -21.48 10.78 0.59
N GLY A 66 -21.67 10.96 -0.72
CA GLY A 66 -21.56 12.27 -1.35
C GLY A 66 -22.58 13.26 -0.79
N LYS A 67 -23.83 12.80 -0.58
CA LYS A 67 -24.88 13.64 0.03
C LYS A 67 -24.52 14.04 1.46
N LEU A 68 -23.98 13.12 2.25
CA LEU A 68 -23.54 13.41 3.62
C LEU A 68 -22.43 14.47 3.63
N LEU A 69 -21.49 14.38 2.71
CA LEU A 69 -20.35 15.29 2.65
C LEU A 69 -20.70 16.70 2.16
N GLU A 70 -21.93 16.93 1.69
CA GLU A 70 -22.43 18.29 1.42
C GLU A 70 -22.66 19.07 2.71
N TYR A 71 -22.70 18.41 3.86
CA TYR A 71 -22.96 19.01 5.18
C TYR A 71 -21.67 18.95 6.03
N PRO A 72 -20.95 20.07 6.19
CA PRO A 72 -19.63 20.06 6.83
C PRO A 72 -19.56 19.49 8.25
N ASN A 73 -20.65 19.64 9.00
CA ASN A 73 -20.71 19.23 10.40
C ASN A 73 -21.56 17.97 10.64
N ASN A 74 -21.71 17.12 9.59
CA ASN A 74 -22.52 15.92 9.77
C ASN A 74 -21.81 14.93 10.72
N PRO A 75 -22.58 14.29 11.64
CA PRO A 75 -21.98 13.38 12.62
C PRO A 75 -21.49 12.05 12.04
N PHE A 76 -21.78 11.78 10.77
CA PHE A 76 -21.41 10.53 10.09
C PHE A 76 -20.24 10.71 9.11
N ALA A 77 -19.55 11.85 9.15
CA ALA A 77 -18.54 12.19 8.16
C ALA A 77 -17.39 11.18 8.14
N GLU A 78 -16.90 10.76 9.31
CA GLU A 78 -15.79 9.82 9.37
C GLU A 78 -16.15 8.48 8.76
N GLU A 79 -17.31 7.91 9.17
CA GLU A 79 -17.79 6.62 8.66
C GLU A 79 -18.05 6.70 7.16
N ALA A 80 -18.66 7.78 6.72
CA ALA A 80 -18.96 7.97 5.29
C ALA A 80 -17.67 8.04 4.47
N LEU A 81 -16.66 8.75 4.97
CA LEU A 81 -15.37 8.87 4.29
C LEU A 81 -14.63 7.54 4.22
N ILE A 82 -14.70 6.72 5.29
CA ILE A 82 -14.08 5.40 5.30
C ILE A 82 -14.68 4.52 4.19
N LEU A 83 -16.00 4.45 4.12
CA LEU A 83 -16.69 3.65 3.10
C LEU A 83 -16.42 4.18 1.69
N ARG A 84 -16.50 5.50 1.52
CA ARG A 84 -16.29 6.15 0.24
C ARG A 84 -14.88 5.95 -0.29
N ALA A 85 -13.88 6.19 0.55
CA ALA A 85 -12.48 6.05 0.18
C ALA A 85 -12.16 4.61 -0.21
N GLU A 86 -12.67 3.63 0.53
CA GLU A 86 -12.45 2.22 0.25
C GLU A 86 -13.03 1.83 -1.11
N VAL A 87 -14.26 2.26 -1.41
CA VAL A 87 -14.87 2.02 -2.72
C VAL A 87 -14.04 2.64 -3.84
N GLN A 88 -13.67 3.90 -3.67
CA GLN A 88 -12.87 4.62 -4.68
C GLN A 88 -11.52 3.94 -4.90
N PHE A 89 -10.87 3.52 -3.83
CA PHE A 89 -9.59 2.80 -3.92
C PHE A 89 -9.75 1.47 -4.67
N ASN A 90 -10.75 0.68 -4.30
CA ASN A 90 -10.98 -0.63 -4.92
C ASN A 90 -11.41 -0.53 -6.39
N GLN A 91 -12.04 0.56 -6.76
CA GLN A 91 -12.37 0.87 -8.16
C GLN A 91 -11.21 1.50 -8.92
N GLN A 92 -10.05 1.61 -8.29
CA GLN A 92 -8.84 2.20 -8.88
C GLN A 92 -8.96 3.69 -9.20
N ASN A 93 -9.89 4.38 -8.55
CA ASN A 93 -10.02 5.84 -8.65
C ASN A 93 -9.13 6.49 -7.58
N MET A 94 -7.82 6.41 -7.80
CA MET A 94 -6.83 6.78 -6.77
C MET A 94 -6.85 8.25 -6.41
N ALA A 95 -7.10 9.14 -7.37
CA ALA A 95 -7.16 10.58 -7.10
C ALA A 95 -8.33 10.93 -6.17
N GLU A 96 -9.50 10.35 -6.43
CA GLU A 96 -10.68 10.54 -5.58
C GLU A 96 -10.48 9.89 -4.20
N ALA A 97 -9.91 8.68 -4.18
CA ALA A 97 -9.61 7.99 -2.92
C ALA A 97 -8.64 8.81 -2.07
N LEU A 98 -7.61 9.37 -2.69
CA LEU A 98 -6.64 10.24 -2.00
C LEU A 98 -7.34 11.42 -1.34
N ALA A 99 -8.23 12.09 -2.08
CA ALA A 99 -8.98 13.23 -1.54
C ALA A 99 -9.84 12.80 -0.34
N SER A 100 -10.51 11.66 -0.43
CA SER A 100 -11.35 11.12 0.65
C SER A 100 -10.52 10.79 1.89
N TYR A 101 -9.36 10.14 1.71
CA TYR A 101 -8.48 9.83 2.83
C TYR A 101 -7.88 11.09 3.47
N LYS A 102 -7.57 12.12 2.69
CA LYS A 102 -7.09 13.39 3.23
C LYS A 102 -8.17 14.07 4.09
N MET A 103 -9.41 14.05 3.62
CA MET A 103 -10.53 14.57 4.42
C MET A 103 -10.71 13.77 5.71
N LEU A 104 -10.60 12.45 5.63
CA LEU A 104 -10.68 11.59 6.80
C LEU A 104 -9.58 11.92 7.81
N LYS A 105 -8.36 12.13 7.36
CA LYS A 105 -7.24 12.49 8.24
C LYS A 105 -7.54 13.76 9.03
N GLU A 106 -8.09 14.78 8.36
CA GLU A 106 -8.45 16.04 9.02
C GLU A 106 -9.53 15.86 10.07
N LYS A 107 -10.49 14.96 9.83
CA LYS A 107 -11.66 14.77 10.70
C LYS A 107 -11.47 13.69 11.76
N ALA A 108 -10.43 12.87 11.63
CA ALA A 108 -10.23 11.68 12.48
C ALA A 108 -10.17 12.04 13.96
N THR A 109 -11.01 11.39 14.75
CA THR A 109 -11.14 11.63 16.19
C THR A 109 -10.34 10.65 17.05
N ASN A 110 -9.78 9.61 16.43
CA ASN A 110 -8.96 8.63 17.14
C ASN A 110 -7.76 8.20 16.31
N VAL A 111 -6.82 7.54 16.97
CA VAL A 111 -5.56 7.09 16.37
C VAL A 111 -5.79 6.07 15.25
N GLU A 112 -6.74 5.15 15.45
CA GLU A 112 -7.02 4.09 14.45
C GLU A 112 -7.49 4.68 13.13
N ARG A 113 -8.42 5.63 13.18
CA ARG A 113 -8.94 6.29 11.97
C ARG A 113 -7.89 7.18 11.32
N ARG A 114 -7.06 7.85 12.14
CA ARG A 114 -5.95 8.65 11.60
C ARG A 114 -4.95 7.76 10.87
N GLN A 115 -4.56 6.63 11.45
CA GLN A 115 -3.64 5.69 10.80
C GLN A 115 -4.24 5.08 9.53
N LEU A 116 -5.54 4.78 9.55
CA LEU A 116 -6.24 4.29 8.36
C LEU A 116 -6.15 5.33 7.24
N ALA A 117 -6.41 6.59 7.56
CA ALA A 117 -6.33 7.69 6.59
C ALA A 117 -4.90 7.87 6.08
N GLU A 118 -3.92 7.89 6.96
CA GLU A 118 -2.51 8.05 6.58
C GLU A 118 -2.03 6.90 5.69
N THR A 119 -2.46 5.68 6.01
CA THR A 119 -2.14 4.49 5.20
C THR A 119 -2.76 4.60 3.81
N GLY A 120 -4.02 5.04 3.75
CA GLY A 120 -4.71 5.26 2.47
C GLY A 120 -4.04 6.33 1.62
N ILE A 121 -3.65 7.45 2.23
CA ILE A 121 -2.92 8.53 1.55
C ILE A 121 -1.61 8.00 0.96
N LEU A 122 -0.86 7.26 1.76
CA LEU A 122 0.40 6.67 1.33
C LEU A 122 0.23 5.76 0.12
N ARG A 123 -0.72 4.84 0.18
CA ARG A 123 -0.96 3.88 -0.90
C ARG A 123 -1.43 4.57 -2.18
N CYS A 124 -2.34 5.53 -2.05
CA CYS A 124 -2.83 6.30 -3.20
C CYS A 124 -1.71 7.12 -3.83
N ALA A 125 -0.93 7.83 -3.03
CA ALA A 125 0.18 8.66 -3.52
C ALA A 125 1.22 7.81 -4.26
N PHE A 126 1.56 6.64 -3.70
CA PHE A 126 2.50 5.74 -4.33
C PHE A 126 1.98 5.23 -5.68
N LEU A 127 0.72 4.81 -5.76
CA LEU A 127 0.10 4.33 -6.99
C LEU A 127 -0.08 5.43 -8.03
N LEU A 128 -0.29 6.67 -7.59
CA LEU A 128 -0.33 7.84 -8.47
C LEU A 128 1.06 8.30 -8.90
N ARG A 129 2.11 7.69 -8.37
CA ARG A 129 3.51 8.05 -8.65
C ARG A 129 3.86 9.48 -8.25
N ASP A 130 3.22 9.95 -7.20
CA ASP A 130 3.54 11.25 -6.60
C ASP A 130 4.58 11.03 -5.50
N ASP A 131 5.85 11.17 -5.86
CA ASP A 131 6.95 10.87 -4.95
C ASP A 131 6.98 11.78 -3.73
N ILE A 132 6.71 13.05 -3.91
CA ILE A 132 6.73 14.03 -2.81
C ILE A 132 5.64 13.72 -1.80
N GLU A 133 4.42 13.47 -2.28
CA GLU A 133 3.30 13.09 -1.40
C GLU A 133 3.56 11.75 -0.71
N THR A 134 4.14 10.79 -1.43
CA THR A 134 4.52 9.49 -0.87
C THR A 134 5.48 9.64 0.30
N ILE A 135 6.52 10.46 0.13
CA ILE A 135 7.52 10.71 1.18
C ILE A 135 6.85 11.35 2.41
N HIS A 136 6.03 12.37 2.19
CA HIS A 136 5.31 13.04 3.28
C HIS A 136 4.39 12.06 4.02
N ALA A 137 3.57 11.32 3.29
CA ALA A 137 2.61 10.38 3.89
C ALA A 137 3.32 9.27 4.66
N ALA A 138 4.40 8.72 4.12
CA ALA A 138 5.19 7.70 4.79
C ALA A 138 5.82 8.26 6.08
N THR A 139 6.35 9.47 6.02
CA THR A 139 6.97 10.12 7.18
C THR A 139 5.94 10.36 8.29
N ASP A 140 4.74 10.82 7.94
CA ASP A 140 3.66 11.00 8.91
C ASP A 140 3.26 9.69 9.57
N LEU A 141 3.12 8.63 8.76
CA LEU A 141 2.74 7.32 9.28
C LEU A 141 3.83 6.75 10.20
N LEU A 142 5.10 6.89 9.81
CA LEU A 142 6.24 6.41 10.61
C LEU A 142 6.41 7.17 11.93
N ALA A 143 5.83 8.35 12.04
CA ALA A 143 5.85 9.14 13.27
C ALA A 143 4.81 8.67 14.30
N GLU A 144 3.89 7.79 13.91
CA GLU A 144 2.87 7.27 14.83
C GLU A 144 3.50 6.38 15.90
N ALA A 145 3.11 6.60 17.17
CA ALA A 145 3.72 5.92 18.31
C ALA A 145 3.47 4.40 18.35
N LYS A 146 2.32 3.97 17.84
CA LYS A 146 1.90 2.56 17.86
C LYS A 146 1.61 2.07 16.46
N LEU A 147 2.66 1.99 15.64
CA LEU A 147 2.54 1.50 14.28
C LEU A 147 2.88 0.02 14.25
N SER A 148 2.05 -0.78 13.57
CA SER A 148 2.32 -2.21 13.41
C SER A 148 3.60 -2.43 12.58
N PRO A 149 4.32 -3.54 12.81
CA PRO A 149 5.49 -3.85 11.99
C PRO A 149 5.19 -3.92 10.50
N GLU A 150 4.01 -4.45 10.11
CA GLU A 150 3.60 -4.56 8.73
C GLU A 150 3.45 -3.19 8.06
N LEU A 151 2.77 -2.26 8.73
CA LEU A 151 2.60 -0.91 8.20
C LEU A 151 3.91 -0.13 8.20
N ARG A 152 4.75 -0.34 9.22
CA ARG A 152 6.07 0.26 9.27
C ARG A 152 6.90 -0.16 8.07
N ASN A 153 6.93 -1.44 7.77
CA ASN A 153 7.66 -1.97 6.62
C ASN A 153 7.12 -1.42 5.30
N GLU A 154 5.81 -1.37 5.15
CA GLU A 154 5.17 -0.80 3.96
C GLU A 154 5.56 0.67 3.76
N ALA A 155 5.50 1.46 4.84
CA ALA A 155 5.84 2.88 4.79
C ALA A 155 7.32 3.11 4.43
N LEU A 156 8.22 2.36 5.04
CA LEU A 156 9.65 2.44 4.74
C LEU A 156 9.92 2.06 3.28
N TYR A 157 9.26 1.02 2.79
CA TYR A 157 9.44 0.54 1.42
C TYR A 157 9.00 1.58 0.38
N TYR A 158 7.80 2.11 0.53
CA TYR A 158 7.29 3.12 -0.40
C TYR A 158 8.12 4.39 -0.36
N ARG A 159 8.56 4.79 0.84
CA ARG A 159 9.41 5.98 0.98
C ARG A 159 10.79 5.77 0.34
N ALA A 160 11.39 4.60 0.55
CA ALA A 160 12.66 4.27 -0.09
C ALA A 160 12.55 4.31 -1.62
N LYS A 161 11.48 3.75 -2.18
CA LYS A 161 11.22 3.79 -3.62
C LYS A 161 11.08 5.23 -4.13
N ALA A 162 10.34 6.06 -3.39
CA ALA A 162 10.14 7.45 -3.76
C ALA A 162 11.44 8.26 -3.66
N TYR A 163 12.23 8.05 -2.60
CA TYR A 163 13.55 8.66 -2.49
C TYR A 163 14.46 8.27 -3.65
N THR A 164 14.45 7.01 -4.05
CA THR A 164 15.25 6.54 -5.18
C THR A 164 14.88 7.28 -6.46
N LYS A 165 13.58 7.45 -6.72
CA LYS A 165 13.11 8.19 -7.91
C LYS A 165 13.51 9.66 -7.85
N GLN A 166 13.57 10.24 -6.67
CA GLN A 166 14.01 11.62 -6.46
C GLN A 166 15.53 11.74 -6.41
N LYS A 167 16.26 10.66 -6.65
CA LYS A 167 17.73 10.59 -6.57
C LYS A 167 18.29 10.99 -5.21
N ALA A 168 17.49 10.81 -4.16
CA ALA A 168 17.91 11.00 -2.78
C ALA A 168 18.44 9.67 -2.24
N ASP A 169 19.54 9.20 -2.81
CA ASP A 169 20.05 7.85 -2.60
C ASP A 169 20.44 7.55 -1.16
N LYS A 170 21.00 8.52 -0.45
CA LYS A 170 21.36 8.35 0.96
C LYS A 170 20.15 8.09 1.84
N LYS A 171 19.08 8.86 1.61
CA LYS A 171 17.83 8.69 2.36
C LYS A 171 17.15 7.37 2.03
N ALA A 172 17.14 7.00 0.75
CA ALA A 172 16.64 5.69 0.33
C ALA A 172 17.40 4.56 1.01
N MET A 173 18.73 4.68 1.09
CA MET A 173 19.57 3.68 1.71
C MET A 173 19.27 3.52 3.20
N GLU A 174 19.03 4.61 3.91
CA GLU A 174 18.65 4.54 5.32
C GLU A 174 17.39 3.69 5.52
N ASP A 175 16.38 3.90 4.69
CA ASP A 175 15.12 3.14 4.75
C ASP A 175 15.35 1.67 4.36
N TYR A 176 16.11 1.41 3.30
CA TYR A 176 16.41 0.05 2.89
C TYR A 176 17.24 -0.70 3.95
N ARG A 177 18.17 -0.06 4.60
CA ARG A 177 18.96 -0.70 5.67
C ARG A 177 18.08 -1.11 6.85
N GLU A 178 17.10 -0.28 7.19
CA GLU A 178 16.16 -0.61 8.26
C GLU A 178 15.30 -1.82 7.85
N LEU A 179 14.78 -1.84 6.63
CA LEU A 179 14.01 -2.97 6.10
C LEU A 179 14.86 -4.24 6.03
N ALA A 180 16.12 -4.13 5.63
CA ALA A 180 17.01 -5.27 5.41
C ALA A 180 17.37 -6.03 6.68
N LYS A 181 17.02 -5.51 7.85
CA LYS A 181 17.24 -6.21 9.12
C LYS A 181 16.41 -7.49 9.24
N ASP A 182 15.31 -7.59 8.49
CA ASP A 182 14.47 -8.78 8.48
C ASP A 182 14.15 -9.18 7.03
N THR A 183 14.88 -10.18 6.52
CA THR A 183 14.72 -10.69 5.15
C THR A 183 13.66 -11.76 5.00
N ARG A 184 12.92 -12.08 6.07
CA ARG A 184 11.83 -13.06 6.02
C ARG A 184 10.61 -12.49 5.33
N ASN A 185 10.39 -11.18 5.35
CA ASN A 185 9.34 -10.52 4.57
C ASN A 185 9.91 -10.05 3.22
N SER A 186 9.02 -9.87 2.25
CA SER A 186 9.42 -9.53 0.88
C SER A 186 10.11 -8.16 0.78
N TYR A 187 9.66 -7.19 1.58
CA TYR A 187 10.27 -5.86 1.57
C TYR A 187 11.71 -5.90 2.06
N GLY A 188 11.96 -6.67 3.13
CA GLY A 188 13.31 -6.84 3.68
C GLY A 188 14.23 -7.60 2.74
N ALA A 189 13.72 -8.61 2.06
CA ALA A 189 14.47 -9.37 1.06
C ALA A 189 14.91 -8.48 -0.10
N GLU A 190 13.99 -7.72 -0.67
CA GLU A 190 14.33 -6.75 -1.73
C GLU A 190 15.30 -5.68 -1.21
N ALA A 191 15.06 -5.17 -0.01
CA ALA A 191 15.91 -4.14 0.59
C ALA A 191 17.36 -4.59 0.75
N LYS A 192 17.56 -5.84 1.17
CA LYS A 192 18.90 -6.42 1.30
C LYS A 192 19.64 -6.40 -0.04
N TYR A 193 18.93 -6.78 -1.11
CA TYR A 193 19.45 -6.68 -2.47
C TYR A 193 19.76 -5.22 -2.84
N GLN A 194 18.85 -4.28 -2.56
CA GLN A 194 19.05 -2.86 -2.92
C GLN A 194 20.26 -2.25 -2.20
N VAL A 195 20.49 -2.64 -0.95
CA VAL A 195 21.69 -2.21 -0.23
C VAL A 195 22.96 -2.69 -0.95
N ALA A 196 22.99 -3.96 -1.34
CA ALA A 196 24.12 -4.53 -2.06
C ALA A 196 24.31 -3.87 -3.43
N GLN A 197 23.23 -3.63 -4.16
CA GLN A 197 23.27 -2.96 -5.47
C GLN A 197 23.85 -1.56 -5.36
N SER A 198 23.46 -0.82 -4.33
CA SER A 198 23.98 0.53 -4.10
C SER A 198 25.48 0.51 -3.80
N LEU A 199 25.92 -0.46 -3.01
CA LEU A 199 27.35 -0.65 -2.73
C LEU A 199 28.14 -0.99 -3.99
N TYR A 200 27.58 -1.87 -4.83
CA TYR A 200 28.17 -2.20 -6.12
C TYR A 200 28.29 -0.97 -7.02
N ASP A 201 27.21 -0.18 -7.12
CA ASP A 201 27.19 1.03 -7.97
C ASP A 201 28.21 2.06 -7.49
N ALA A 202 28.49 2.11 -6.19
CA ALA A 202 29.52 2.97 -5.61
C ALA A 202 30.93 2.35 -5.72
N LYS A 203 31.06 1.20 -6.36
CA LYS A 203 32.32 0.44 -6.52
C LYS A 203 32.90 -0.02 -5.17
N GLU A 204 32.07 -0.14 -4.15
CA GLU A 204 32.44 -0.71 -2.86
C GLU A 204 32.25 -2.22 -2.89
N TYR A 205 33.09 -2.88 -3.68
CA TYR A 205 32.89 -4.30 -4.02
C TYR A 205 33.03 -5.23 -2.81
N ALA A 206 33.98 -4.96 -1.92
CA ALA A 206 34.17 -5.79 -0.72
C ALA A 206 32.94 -5.73 0.18
N ALA A 207 32.39 -4.53 0.37
CA ALA A 207 31.17 -4.36 1.17
C ALA A 207 29.94 -5.00 0.50
N ALA A 208 29.84 -4.87 -0.82
CA ALA A 208 28.77 -5.51 -1.59
C ALA A 208 28.83 -7.03 -1.46
N GLU A 209 30.02 -7.62 -1.60
CA GLU A 209 30.24 -9.06 -1.43
C GLU A 209 29.78 -9.52 -0.04
N LYS A 210 30.19 -8.82 0.99
CA LYS A 210 29.82 -9.15 2.37
C LYS A 210 28.31 -9.16 2.58
N GLU A 211 27.61 -8.14 2.07
CA GLU A 211 26.16 -8.05 2.16
C GLU A 211 25.48 -9.23 1.44
N LEU A 212 25.96 -9.55 0.24
CA LEU A 212 25.38 -10.61 -0.56
C LEU A 212 25.63 -12.00 0.05
N LEU A 213 26.83 -12.28 0.52
CA LEU A 213 27.14 -13.54 1.18
C LEU A 213 26.34 -13.70 2.47
N ASN A 214 26.19 -12.62 3.23
CA ASN A 214 25.37 -12.63 4.43
C ASN A 214 23.92 -12.99 4.10
N TYR A 215 23.37 -12.40 3.03
CA TYR A 215 22.00 -12.70 2.60
C TYR A 215 21.84 -14.15 2.15
N ILE A 216 22.78 -14.65 1.38
CA ILE A 216 22.74 -16.02 0.87
C ILE A 216 22.78 -17.05 2.00
N GLU A 217 23.49 -16.76 3.07
CA GLU A 217 23.54 -17.62 4.27
C GLU A 217 22.24 -17.62 5.08
N GLN A 218 21.44 -16.59 4.95
CA GLN A 218 20.15 -16.51 5.62
C GLN A 218 19.11 -17.36 4.92
N SER A 219 18.31 -18.07 5.68
CA SER A 219 17.19 -18.81 5.12
C SER A 219 16.06 -17.87 4.79
N THR A 220 15.95 -17.47 3.53
CA THR A 220 14.88 -16.60 3.06
C THR A 220 13.90 -17.38 2.19
N PRO A 221 12.57 -17.14 2.32
CA PRO A 221 11.59 -17.75 1.43
C PRO A 221 11.44 -17.01 0.10
N HIS A 222 12.13 -15.87 -0.08
CA HIS A 222 11.96 -15.01 -1.26
C HIS A 222 12.99 -15.34 -2.33
N ALA A 223 12.71 -16.42 -3.07
CA ALA A 223 13.62 -17.01 -4.05
C ALA A 223 14.07 -16.05 -5.15
N TYR A 224 13.19 -15.16 -5.61
CA TYR A 224 13.54 -14.19 -6.65
C TYR A 224 14.67 -13.24 -6.20
N TRP A 225 14.53 -12.68 -5.00
CA TRP A 225 15.55 -11.73 -4.49
C TRP A 225 16.85 -12.44 -4.15
N LEU A 226 16.75 -13.69 -3.71
CA LEU A 226 17.93 -14.53 -3.54
C LEU A 226 18.64 -14.75 -4.89
N ALA A 227 17.88 -15.09 -5.93
CA ALA A 227 18.41 -15.27 -7.29
C ALA A 227 19.07 -13.98 -7.81
N ARG A 228 18.42 -12.82 -7.62
CA ARG A 228 19.00 -11.52 -7.98
C ARG A 228 20.32 -11.27 -7.25
N SER A 229 20.42 -11.74 -6.00
CA SER A 229 21.63 -11.60 -5.19
C SER A 229 22.77 -12.46 -5.73
N PHE A 230 22.49 -13.68 -6.20
CA PHE A 230 23.48 -14.51 -6.89
C PHE A 230 24.00 -13.82 -8.15
N VAL A 231 23.12 -13.24 -8.95
CA VAL A 231 23.49 -12.52 -10.16
C VAL A 231 24.38 -11.32 -9.83
N LEU A 232 23.99 -10.53 -8.83
CA LEU A 232 24.77 -9.37 -8.42
C LEU A 232 26.14 -9.79 -7.87
N LEU A 233 26.19 -10.88 -7.11
CA LEU A 233 27.47 -11.41 -6.60
C LEU A 233 28.41 -11.80 -7.74
N SER A 234 27.88 -12.40 -8.81
CA SER A 234 28.66 -12.68 -10.01
C SER A 234 29.20 -11.40 -10.64
N ASP A 235 28.43 -10.31 -10.63
CA ASP A 235 28.88 -9.01 -11.13
C ASP A 235 30.02 -8.45 -10.27
N VAL A 236 29.94 -8.61 -8.96
CA VAL A 236 31.01 -8.21 -8.03
C VAL A 236 32.28 -8.98 -8.34
N TYR A 237 32.21 -10.29 -8.50
CA TYR A 237 33.37 -11.11 -8.83
C TYR A 237 33.98 -10.77 -10.16
N HIS A 238 33.14 -10.54 -11.17
CA HIS A 238 33.64 -10.10 -12.48
C HIS A 238 34.38 -8.75 -12.37
N ALA A 239 33.81 -7.79 -11.65
CA ALA A 239 34.41 -6.48 -11.45
C ALA A 239 35.76 -6.54 -10.71
N THR A 240 35.97 -7.56 -9.88
CA THR A 240 37.21 -7.75 -9.11
C THR A 240 38.17 -8.78 -9.75
N GLY A 241 37.89 -9.18 -11.00
CA GLY A 241 38.77 -10.07 -11.75
C GLY A 241 38.66 -11.54 -11.40
N LYS A 242 37.60 -11.95 -10.74
CA LYS A 242 37.35 -13.33 -10.29
C LYS A 242 36.29 -14.00 -11.15
N ASP A 243 36.55 -14.10 -12.45
CA ASP A 243 35.57 -14.61 -13.42
C ASP A 243 35.20 -16.09 -13.18
N LEU A 244 36.12 -16.88 -12.64
CA LEU A 244 35.81 -18.27 -12.32
C LEU A 244 34.76 -18.37 -11.22
N ASP A 245 34.90 -17.58 -10.16
CA ASP A 245 33.92 -17.51 -9.09
C ASP A 245 32.58 -17.01 -9.60
N ALA A 246 32.61 -15.97 -10.45
CA ALA A 246 31.40 -15.42 -11.06
C ALA A 246 30.64 -16.49 -11.84
N ARG A 247 31.35 -17.26 -12.64
CA ARG A 247 30.76 -18.34 -13.45
C ARG A 247 30.14 -19.42 -12.57
N GLN A 248 30.81 -19.81 -11.48
CA GLN A 248 30.31 -20.84 -10.59
C GLN A 248 28.97 -20.45 -9.95
N TYR A 249 28.85 -19.20 -9.49
CA TYR A 249 27.58 -18.72 -8.93
C TYR A 249 26.46 -18.69 -9.97
N LEU A 250 26.75 -18.24 -11.18
CA LEU A 250 25.76 -18.22 -12.27
C LEU A 250 25.30 -19.63 -12.66
N LEU A 251 26.24 -20.58 -12.79
CA LEU A 251 25.90 -21.96 -13.12
C LEU A 251 25.11 -22.66 -12.03
N SER A 252 25.47 -22.41 -10.77
CA SER A 252 24.72 -22.95 -9.63
C SER A 252 23.29 -22.42 -9.65
N LEU A 253 23.11 -21.14 -9.89
CA LEU A 253 21.79 -20.53 -9.99
C LEU A 253 20.98 -21.11 -11.15
N GLN A 254 21.61 -21.28 -12.32
CA GLN A 254 20.98 -21.83 -13.50
C GLN A 254 20.44 -23.24 -13.25
N GLN A 255 21.17 -24.06 -12.48
CA GLN A 255 20.77 -25.42 -12.16
C GLN A 255 19.64 -25.50 -11.11
N ASN A 256 19.61 -24.56 -10.18
CA ASN A 256 18.76 -24.65 -8.98
C ASN A 256 17.57 -23.70 -8.97
N TYR A 257 17.52 -22.74 -9.88
CA TYR A 257 16.44 -21.76 -9.91
C TYR A 257 15.59 -21.94 -11.17
N GLN A 258 14.28 -22.08 -10.97
CA GLN A 258 13.31 -22.19 -12.06
C GLN A 258 12.16 -21.21 -11.79
N GLY A 259 12.39 -19.96 -12.13
CA GLY A 259 11.39 -18.92 -12.10
C GLY A 259 10.99 -18.53 -13.51
N ASN A 260 9.74 -18.20 -13.71
CA ASN A 260 9.28 -17.67 -15.00
C ASN A 260 9.41 -16.15 -14.96
N ASP A 261 10.64 -15.66 -14.98
CA ASP A 261 11.00 -14.25 -14.81
C ASP A 261 12.27 -13.90 -15.62
N ASP A 262 12.91 -12.80 -15.28
CA ASP A 262 14.08 -12.26 -15.98
C ASP A 262 15.43 -12.88 -15.58
N ILE A 263 15.45 -13.80 -14.63
CA ILE A 263 16.70 -14.36 -14.08
C ILE A 263 17.49 -15.14 -15.15
N GLU A 264 16.83 -15.99 -15.92
CA GLU A 264 17.50 -16.77 -16.96
C GLU A 264 18.21 -15.88 -17.97
N SER A 265 17.53 -14.83 -18.41
CA SER A 265 18.10 -13.83 -19.33
C SER A 265 19.32 -13.12 -18.72
N MET A 266 19.24 -12.78 -17.44
CA MET A 266 20.36 -12.18 -16.71
C MET A 266 21.57 -13.11 -16.66
N ILE A 267 21.35 -14.40 -16.39
CA ILE A 267 22.41 -15.41 -16.33
C ILE A 267 23.09 -15.52 -17.68
N GLU A 268 22.33 -15.68 -18.75
CA GLU A 268 22.87 -15.83 -20.11
C GLU A 268 23.68 -14.61 -20.53
N SER A 269 23.15 -13.42 -20.28
CA SER A 269 23.84 -12.17 -20.59
C SER A 269 25.21 -12.09 -19.92
N ARG A 270 25.29 -12.51 -18.65
CA ARG A 270 26.52 -12.44 -17.88
C ARG A 270 27.50 -13.54 -18.24
N LEU A 271 27.02 -14.76 -18.48
CA LEU A 271 27.89 -15.87 -18.91
C LEU A 271 28.62 -15.54 -20.23
N SER A 272 27.93 -14.83 -21.13
CA SER A 272 28.52 -14.43 -22.40
C SER A 272 29.70 -13.45 -22.29
N LYS A 273 29.75 -12.72 -21.16
CA LYS A 273 30.79 -11.71 -20.92
C LYS A 273 31.96 -12.21 -20.09
N LEU A 274 31.86 -13.41 -19.52
CA LEU A 274 32.91 -13.95 -18.67
C LEU A 274 34.01 -14.60 -19.54
N LYS A 275 35.25 -14.24 -19.25
CA LYS A 275 36.44 -14.74 -19.95
C LYS A 275 37.06 -15.90 -19.15
N VAL A 276 36.37 -17.02 -19.15
CA VAL A 276 36.88 -18.22 -18.50
C VAL A 276 37.29 -19.24 -19.51
N GLU A 277 38.56 -19.65 -19.50
CA GLU A 277 39.07 -20.73 -20.35
C GLU A 277 38.57 -22.07 -19.82
N ASN A 278 38.17 -22.94 -20.73
CA ASN A 278 37.70 -24.28 -20.41
C ASN A 278 38.86 -25.21 -20.02
#